data_a79cb8d125a866d68473a27ab3bd706a
#
_entry.id   a79cb8d125a866d68473a27ab3bd706a
#
_cell.length_a   1.000
_cell.length_b   1.000
_cell.length_c   1.000
_cell.angle_alpha   90.00
_cell.angle_beta   90.00
_cell.angle_gamma   90.00
#
_symmetry.space_group_name_H-M   'P 1'
#
loop_
_entity.id
_entity.type
_entity.pdbx_description
1 polymer ?
#
loop_
_entity_poly.entity_id
_entity_poly.type
_entity_poly.pdbx_seq_one_letter_code
_entity_poly.pdbx_strand_id
1 'polypeptide(L)'
;YIAFLFWGLLCKVSDDVQFRLEQAVYERMSLEDRMTGLKNRKAFEQSVNKIQKEAALLENVLLLFIEIDGLKKINDTYGLQRGDEAVIRTARSIRPVENGSYEQQVQCFRIEGDEFAVIVSNPQKTPAEWERFIKDELKKETTDGNRVCLKFGYSYLRKTDGTLVSISDWKMQADQMLLLNKEKMFHCLFCNIFN
;
A
#
# COMPACT_ATOMS: atom_id res chain seq x y z
N TYR A 1 27.44 -49.34 2.83
CA TYR A 1 27.63 -48.46 1.67
C TYR A 1 26.31 -47.74 1.32
N ILE A 2 25.20 -48.45 1.17
CA ILE A 2 23.88 -47.88 0.84
C ILE A 2 23.40 -46.86 1.89
N ALA A 3 23.57 -47.17 3.17
CA ALA A 3 23.18 -46.29 4.29
C ALA A 3 23.97 -44.93 4.24
N PHE A 4 25.23 -44.99 3.84
CA PHE A 4 26.08 -43.79 3.74
C PHE A 4 25.65 -42.90 2.57
N LEU A 5 25.29 -43.50 1.43
CA LEU A 5 24.73 -42.78 0.28
C LEU A 5 23.36 -42.14 0.60
N PHE A 6 22.53 -42.90 1.34
CA PHE A 6 21.21 -42.40 1.77
C PHE A 6 21.36 -41.24 2.78
N TRP A 7 22.29 -41.35 3.74
CA TRP A 7 22.61 -40.27 4.66
C TRP A 7 23.12 -39.01 3.94
N GLY A 8 24.01 -39.15 2.98
CA GLY A 8 24.52 -38.03 2.17
C GLY A 8 23.42 -37.36 1.33
N LEU A 9 22.45 -38.13 0.82
CA LEU A 9 21.30 -37.61 0.11
C LEU A 9 20.37 -36.84 1.03
N LEU A 10 20.10 -37.35 2.24
CA LEU A 10 19.28 -36.67 3.24
C LEU A 10 19.91 -35.34 3.68
N CYS A 11 21.22 -35.32 3.94
CA CYS A 11 21.91 -34.07 4.29
C CYS A 11 21.80 -33.03 3.14
N LYS A 12 22.01 -33.44 1.90
CA LYS A 12 21.90 -32.56 0.74
C LYS A 12 20.49 -31.98 0.57
N VAL A 13 19.45 -32.80 0.77
CA VAL A 13 18.06 -32.34 0.71
C VAL A 13 17.75 -31.38 1.87
N SER A 14 18.28 -31.65 3.05
CA SER A 14 18.12 -30.77 4.22
C SER A 14 18.77 -29.39 3.96
N ASP A 15 20.01 -29.37 3.43
CA ASP A 15 20.72 -28.12 3.13
C ASP A 15 20.00 -27.31 2.04
N ASP A 16 19.50 -27.96 0.99
CA ASP A 16 18.75 -27.29 -0.08
C ASP A 16 17.43 -26.70 0.41
N VAL A 17 16.72 -27.41 1.28
CA VAL A 17 15.49 -26.90 1.92
C VAL A 17 15.79 -25.71 2.83
N GLN A 18 16.85 -25.80 3.63
CA GLN A 18 17.22 -24.71 4.53
C GLN A 18 17.64 -23.46 3.75
N PHE A 19 18.46 -23.62 2.70
CA PHE A 19 18.85 -22.52 1.81
C PHE A 19 17.64 -21.86 1.13
N ARG A 20 16.67 -22.64 0.64
CA ARG A 20 15.43 -22.11 0.05
C ARG A 20 14.59 -21.36 1.07
N LEU A 21 14.51 -21.86 2.30
CA LEU A 21 13.79 -21.17 3.39
C LEU A 21 14.46 -19.83 3.73
N GLU A 22 15.78 -19.81 3.86
CA GLU A 22 16.53 -18.57 4.11
C GLU A 22 16.35 -17.55 2.98
N GLN A 23 16.42 -18.00 1.72
CA GLN A 23 16.13 -17.14 0.57
C GLN A 23 14.70 -16.60 0.59
N ALA A 24 13.70 -17.44 0.86
CA ALA A 24 12.31 -17.02 0.92
C ALA A 24 12.06 -16.00 2.05
N VAL A 25 12.70 -16.19 3.22
CA VAL A 25 12.65 -15.23 4.32
C VAL A 25 13.32 -13.91 3.94
N TYR A 26 14.50 -13.97 3.32
CA TYR A 26 15.23 -12.79 2.86
C TYR A 26 14.44 -12.02 1.79
N GLU A 27 13.84 -12.71 0.83
CA GLU A 27 12.97 -12.09 -0.19
C GLU A 27 11.76 -11.44 0.45
N ARG A 28 11.09 -12.10 1.39
CA ARG A 28 9.95 -11.55 2.12
C ARG A 28 10.34 -10.29 2.89
N MET A 29 11.42 -10.33 3.67
CA MET A 29 11.95 -9.16 4.38
C MET A 29 12.36 -8.03 3.43
N SER A 30 12.74 -8.35 2.20
CA SER A 30 13.10 -7.37 1.15
C SER A 30 11.88 -6.73 0.46
N LEU A 31 10.65 -7.22 0.71
CA LEU A 31 9.41 -6.72 0.11
C LEU A 31 8.48 -6.02 1.10
N GLU A 32 8.85 -5.96 2.37
CA GLU A 32 8.09 -5.27 3.42
C GLU A 32 8.78 -3.98 3.87
N ASP A 33 8.00 -2.98 4.22
CA ASP A 33 8.47 -1.77 4.90
C ASP A 33 8.62 -2.04 6.40
N ARG A 34 9.81 -1.84 6.93
CA ARG A 34 10.15 -2.20 8.33
C ARG A 34 9.38 -1.38 9.38
N MET A 35 9.00 -0.15 9.06
CA MET A 35 8.29 0.72 10.00
C MET A 35 6.81 0.36 10.08
N THR A 36 6.20 0.08 8.95
CA THR A 36 4.75 -0.09 8.85
C THR A 36 4.31 -1.55 8.73
N GLY A 37 5.19 -2.45 8.27
CA GLY A 37 4.87 -3.84 7.94
C GLY A 37 3.93 -3.98 6.74
N LEU A 38 3.70 -2.91 5.97
CA LEU A 38 3.07 -2.99 4.66
C LEU A 38 4.09 -3.44 3.62
N LYS A 39 3.62 -3.83 2.45
CA LYS A 39 4.51 -4.04 1.30
C LYS A 39 5.22 -2.74 0.94
N ASN A 40 6.49 -2.84 0.51
CA ASN A 40 7.30 -1.67 0.15
C ASN A 40 7.18 -1.31 -1.34
N ARG A 41 7.89 -0.26 -1.76
CA ARG A 41 7.95 0.20 -3.15
C ARG A 41 8.35 -0.90 -4.13
N LYS A 42 9.34 -1.75 -3.77
CA LYS A 42 9.77 -2.86 -4.63
C LYS A 42 8.64 -3.86 -4.87
N ALA A 43 7.87 -4.19 -3.83
CA ALA A 43 6.70 -5.05 -3.93
C ALA A 43 5.59 -4.41 -4.78
N PHE A 44 5.39 -3.08 -4.67
CA PHE A 44 4.46 -2.34 -5.51
C PHE A 44 4.82 -2.45 -6.99
N GLU A 45 6.09 -2.18 -7.37
CA GLU A 45 6.53 -2.29 -8.76
C GLU A 45 6.41 -3.72 -9.31
N GLN A 46 6.67 -4.74 -8.48
CA GLN A 46 6.44 -6.13 -8.87
C GLN A 46 4.96 -6.41 -9.14
N SER A 47 4.06 -5.90 -8.29
CA SER A 47 2.61 -6.06 -8.46
C SER A 47 2.11 -5.35 -9.72
N VAL A 48 2.59 -4.13 -9.98
CA VAL A 48 2.28 -3.38 -11.21
C VAL A 48 2.75 -4.14 -12.46
N ASN A 49 3.98 -4.68 -12.44
CA ASN A 49 4.51 -5.48 -13.55
C ASN A 49 3.71 -6.77 -13.78
N LYS A 50 3.21 -7.40 -12.72
CA LYS A 50 2.32 -8.56 -12.83
C LYS A 50 0.98 -8.16 -13.46
N ILE A 51 0.36 -7.09 -12.99
CA ILE A 51 -0.87 -6.54 -13.55
C ILE A 51 -0.70 -6.23 -15.04
N GLN A 52 0.42 -5.64 -15.44
CA GLN A 52 0.70 -5.34 -16.85
C GLN A 52 0.69 -6.60 -17.73
N LYS A 53 1.26 -7.70 -17.24
CA LYS A 53 1.30 -8.98 -17.97
C LYS A 53 -0.07 -9.65 -18.06
N GLU A 54 -0.89 -9.47 -17.03
CA GLU A 54 -2.18 -10.12 -16.85
C GLU A 54 -3.38 -9.21 -17.22
N ALA A 55 -3.12 -7.97 -17.67
CA ALA A 55 -4.12 -6.92 -17.87
C ALA A 55 -5.30 -7.34 -18.76
N ALA A 56 -5.06 -8.21 -19.77
CA ALA A 56 -6.11 -8.72 -20.65
C ALA A 56 -7.09 -9.66 -19.93
N LEU A 57 -6.64 -10.32 -18.85
CA LEU A 57 -7.42 -11.29 -18.07
C LEU A 57 -8.17 -10.65 -16.90
N LEU A 58 -7.78 -9.43 -16.50
CA LEU A 58 -8.39 -8.71 -15.39
C LEU A 58 -9.61 -7.93 -15.85
N GLU A 59 -10.72 -8.04 -15.13
CA GLU A 59 -11.93 -7.25 -15.40
C GLU A 59 -11.66 -5.77 -15.19
N ASN A 60 -11.22 -5.38 -14.00
CA ASN A 60 -10.75 -4.04 -13.70
C ASN A 60 -9.80 -4.04 -12.50
N VAL A 61 -8.98 -3.00 -12.40
CA VAL A 61 -8.09 -2.76 -11.25
C VAL A 61 -8.17 -1.31 -10.86
N LEU A 62 -8.42 -1.06 -9.59
CA LEU A 62 -8.38 0.27 -8.98
C LEU A 62 -7.02 0.48 -8.32
N LEU A 63 -6.38 1.60 -8.61
CA LEU A 63 -5.23 2.13 -7.89
C LEU A 63 -5.68 3.33 -7.06
N LEU A 64 -5.35 3.32 -5.76
CA LEU A 64 -5.46 4.48 -4.90
C LEU A 64 -4.05 4.87 -4.46
N PHE A 65 -3.67 6.13 -4.65
CA PHE A 65 -2.55 6.75 -3.97
C PHE A 65 -3.07 7.54 -2.77
N ILE A 66 -2.34 7.48 -1.67
CA ILE A 66 -2.69 8.09 -0.39
C ILE A 66 -1.46 8.80 0.13
N GLU A 67 -1.62 10.03 0.58
CA GLU A 67 -0.53 10.84 1.14
C GLU A 67 -0.95 11.43 2.49
N ILE A 68 -0.04 11.45 3.44
CA ILE A 68 -0.23 12.16 4.71
C ILE A 68 -0.05 13.66 4.45
N ASP A 69 -1.11 14.44 4.65
CA ASP A 69 -1.03 15.88 4.47
C ASP A 69 -0.17 16.53 5.56
N GLY A 70 0.90 17.18 5.11
CA GLY A 70 1.76 17.99 5.98
C GLY A 70 2.63 17.19 6.93
N LEU A 71 3.06 15.96 6.61
CA LEU A 71 3.96 15.17 7.45
C LEU A 71 5.23 15.93 7.83
N LYS A 72 5.82 16.70 6.90
CA LYS A 72 6.96 17.57 7.19
C LYS A 72 6.65 18.58 8.29
N LYS A 73 5.48 19.22 8.24
CA LYS A 73 5.05 20.18 9.26
C LYS A 73 4.86 19.49 10.62
N ILE A 74 4.34 18.27 10.63
CA ILE A 74 4.22 17.47 11.86
C ILE A 74 5.62 17.23 12.44
N ASN A 75 6.59 16.80 11.63
CA ASN A 75 7.96 16.57 12.03
C ASN A 75 8.63 17.84 12.58
N ASP A 76 8.48 18.95 11.86
CA ASP A 76 9.11 20.23 12.22
C ASP A 76 8.51 20.82 13.52
N THR A 77 7.20 20.58 13.76
CA THR A 77 6.49 21.17 14.92
C THR A 77 6.55 20.29 16.15
N TYR A 78 6.41 18.96 15.99
CA TYR A 78 6.22 18.02 17.10
C TYR A 78 7.33 16.96 17.21
N GLY A 79 8.32 17.01 16.30
CA GLY A 79 9.44 16.07 16.26
C GLY A 79 9.16 14.81 15.42
N LEU A 80 10.26 14.14 15.03
CA LEU A 80 10.23 12.95 14.15
C LEU A 80 9.39 11.81 14.71
N GLN A 81 9.39 11.62 16.03
CA GLN A 81 8.59 10.56 16.66
C GLN A 81 7.10 10.71 16.37
N ARG A 82 6.59 11.93 16.35
CA ARG A 82 5.18 12.21 16.03
C ARG A 82 4.86 11.96 14.56
N GLY A 83 5.81 12.25 13.68
CA GLY A 83 5.67 11.90 12.27
C GLY A 83 5.68 10.39 12.04
N ASP A 84 6.56 9.66 12.71
CA ASP A 84 6.60 8.20 12.66
C ASP A 84 5.28 7.59 13.18
N GLU A 85 4.71 8.12 14.26
CA GLU A 85 3.40 7.72 14.77
C GLU A 85 2.31 7.96 13.73
N ALA A 86 2.31 9.11 13.03
CA ALA A 86 1.34 9.41 11.97
C ALA A 86 1.44 8.42 10.82
N VAL A 87 2.65 8.06 10.40
CA VAL A 87 2.92 7.05 9.37
C VAL A 87 2.40 5.67 9.80
N ILE A 88 2.68 5.24 11.02
CA ILE A 88 2.25 3.94 11.55
C ILE A 88 0.72 3.89 11.68
N ARG A 89 0.07 4.94 12.16
CA ARG A 89 -1.40 5.03 12.25
C ARG A 89 -2.05 4.96 10.88
N THR A 90 -1.49 5.67 9.89
CA THR A 90 -1.96 5.60 8.50
C THR A 90 -1.86 4.18 7.96
N ALA A 91 -0.71 3.51 8.15
CA ALA A 91 -0.53 2.13 7.73
C ALA A 91 -1.56 1.18 8.38
N ARG A 92 -1.85 1.37 9.68
CA ARG A 92 -2.85 0.57 10.40
C ARG A 92 -4.27 0.81 9.88
N SER A 93 -4.60 2.05 9.46
CA SER A 93 -5.90 2.36 8.87
C SER A 93 -6.09 1.79 7.46
N ILE A 94 -4.99 1.57 6.73
CA ILE A 94 -5.01 0.98 5.39
C ILE A 94 -5.05 -0.56 5.45
N ARG A 95 -4.37 -1.19 6.41
CA ARG A 95 -4.24 -2.65 6.54
C ARG A 95 -5.57 -3.42 6.57
N PRO A 96 -6.64 -2.96 7.27
CA PRO A 96 -7.94 -3.64 7.26
C PRO A 96 -8.57 -3.79 5.88
N VAL A 97 -8.12 -2.99 4.91
CA VAL A 97 -8.55 -3.08 3.50
C VAL A 97 -8.16 -4.44 2.90
N GLU A 98 -7.01 -5.02 3.31
CA GLU A 98 -6.56 -6.35 2.85
C GLU A 98 -7.39 -7.51 3.41
N ASN A 99 -8.11 -7.30 4.51
CA ASN A 99 -8.90 -8.33 5.18
C ASN A 99 -10.34 -8.44 4.64
N GLY A 100 -10.64 -7.79 3.51
CA GLY A 100 -11.95 -7.84 2.84
C GLY A 100 -12.26 -9.21 2.25
N SER A 101 -13.51 -9.40 1.79
CA SER A 101 -14.02 -10.66 1.25
C SER A 101 -13.10 -11.31 0.22
N TYR A 102 -13.09 -12.64 0.18
CA TYR A 102 -12.19 -13.50 -0.62
C TYR A 102 -12.16 -13.24 -2.13
N GLU A 103 -13.10 -12.46 -2.66
CA GLU A 103 -13.18 -12.09 -4.07
C GLU A 103 -12.35 -10.87 -4.46
N GLN A 104 -11.87 -10.09 -3.49
CA GLN A 104 -11.06 -8.91 -3.74
C GLN A 104 -9.61 -9.17 -3.36
N GLN A 105 -8.73 -9.20 -4.35
CA GLN A 105 -7.30 -9.17 -4.10
C GLN A 105 -6.88 -7.73 -3.84
N VAL A 106 -6.82 -7.36 -2.57
CA VAL A 106 -6.34 -6.06 -2.12
C VAL A 106 -4.89 -6.17 -1.70
N GLN A 107 -4.07 -5.22 -2.11
CA GLN A 107 -2.68 -5.13 -1.71
C GLN A 107 -2.37 -3.70 -1.26
N CYS A 108 -1.74 -3.58 -0.09
CA CYS A 108 -1.40 -2.30 0.52
C CYS A 108 0.11 -2.12 0.57
N PHE A 109 0.56 -0.91 0.22
CA PHE A 109 1.98 -0.59 0.07
C PHE A 109 2.31 0.74 0.74
N ARG A 110 3.52 0.85 1.29
CA ARG A 110 4.19 2.12 1.54
C ARG A 110 5.21 2.36 0.45
N ILE A 111 5.06 3.45 -0.30
CA ILE A 111 5.92 3.77 -1.45
C ILE A 111 7.16 4.52 -0.99
N GLU A 112 6.97 5.61 -0.24
CA GLU A 112 8.05 6.45 0.29
C GLU A 112 7.48 7.38 1.37
N GLY A 113 8.27 7.71 2.40
CA GLY A 113 7.93 8.76 3.37
C GLY A 113 6.48 8.73 3.85
N ASP A 114 5.68 9.63 3.33
CA ASP A 114 4.26 9.86 3.58
C ASP A 114 3.33 9.27 2.49
N GLU A 115 3.89 8.58 1.49
CA GLU A 115 3.16 8.06 0.35
C GLU A 115 2.82 6.58 0.49
N PHE A 116 1.55 6.24 0.26
CA PHE A 116 1.03 4.88 0.28
C PHE A 116 0.26 4.59 -1.00
N ALA A 117 0.13 3.31 -1.32
CA ALA A 117 -0.72 2.85 -2.41
C ALA A 117 -1.59 1.67 -1.98
N VAL A 118 -2.78 1.59 -2.59
CA VAL A 118 -3.66 0.42 -2.48
C VAL A 118 -4.03 0.00 -3.89
N ILE A 119 -3.81 -1.27 -4.22
CA ILE A 119 -4.25 -1.90 -5.45
C ILE A 119 -5.41 -2.83 -5.13
N VAL A 120 -6.53 -2.66 -5.82
CA VAL A 120 -7.73 -3.48 -5.65
C VAL A 120 -8.08 -4.11 -6.99
N SER A 121 -8.00 -5.44 -7.09
CA SER A 121 -8.49 -6.18 -8.26
C SER A 121 -9.99 -6.41 -8.13
N ASN A 122 -10.74 -6.18 -9.20
CA ASN A 122 -12.19 -6.30 -9.27
C ASN A 122 -12.92 -5.54 -8.14
N PRO A 123 -12.73 -4.20 -8.06
CA PRO A 123 -13.24 -3.40 -6.96
C PRO A 123 -14.77 -3.38 -6.90
N GLN A 124 -15.33 -3.79 -5.77
CA GLN A 124 -16.78 -3.75 -5.49
C GLN A 124 -17.23 -2.43 -4.87
N LYS A 125 -16.26 -1.65 -4.35
CA LYS A 125 -16.51 -0.32 -3.77
C LYS A 125 -15.96 0.75 -4.70
N THR A 126 -16.61 1.89 -4.70
CA THR A 126 -16.13 3.10 -5.36
C THR A 126 -14.91 3.68 -4.64
N PRO A 127 -14.07 4.50 -5.30
CA PRO A 127 -12.96 5.18 -4.64
C PRO A 127 -13.39 6.01 -3.43
N ALA A 128 -14.56 6.67 -3.49
CA ALA A 128 -15.09 7.46 -2.39
C ALA A 128 -15.47 6.59 -1.17
N GLU A 129 -15.95 5.38 -1.39
CA GLU A 129 -16.23 4.43 -0.31
C GLU A 129 -14.96 3.89 0.32
N TRP A 130 -13.91 3.63 -0.49
CA TRP A 130 -12.58 3.26 0.03
C TRP A 130 -11.97 4.41 0.86
N GLU A 131 -12.01 5.63 0.34
CA GLU A 131 -11.55 6.82 1.05
C GLU A 131 -12.25 6.98 2.41
N ARG A 132 -13.59 6.86 2.43
CA ARG A 132 -14.38 6.94 3.66
C ARG A 132 -13.98 5.84 4.64
N PHE A 133 -13.87 4.61 4.17
CA PHE A 133 -13.48 3.47 5.00
C PHE A 133 -12.12 3.70 5.67
N ILE A 134 -11.09 4.09 4.91
CA ILE A 134 -9.75 4.35 5.43
C ILE A 134 -9.75 5.50 6.43
N LYS A 135 -10.48 6.59 6.14
CA LYS A 135 -10.62 7.73 7.06
C LYS A 135 -11.32 7.35 8.37
N ASP A 136 -12.31 6.47 8.30
CA ASP A 136 -13.02 6.01 9.50
C ASP A 136 -12.16 5.06 10.34
N GLU A 137 -11.36 4.18 9.71
CA GLU A 137 -10.37 3.38 10.43
C GLU A 137 -9.29 4.28 11.07
N LEU A 138 -8.80 5.31 10.36
CA LEU A 138 -7.82 6.25 10.91
C LEU A 138 -8.34 7.00 12.16
N LYS A 139 -9.62 7.36 12.18
CA LYS A 139 -10.25 7.97 13.37
C LYS A 139 -10.22 7.07 14.58
N LYS A 140 -10.36 5.75 14.40
CA LYS A 140 -10.29 4.76 15.50
C LYS A 140 -8.87 4.67 16.09
N GLU A 141 -7.85 4.84 15.25
CA GLU A 141 -6.45 4.87 15.66
C GLU A 141 -6.05 6.18 16.37
N THR A 142 -6.89 7.22 16.32
CA THR A 142 -6.58 8.54 16.87
C THR A 142 -7.15 8.68 18.29
N THR A 143 -6.37 8.33 19.30
CA THR A 143 -6.79 8.38 20.72
C THR A 143 -6.37 9.65 21.45
N ASP A 144 -5.41 10.41 20.92
CA ASP A 144 -4.72 11.51 21.59
C ASP A 144 -5.04 12.92 21.04
N GLY A 145 -6.09 13.03 20.23
CA GLY A 145 -6.49 14.33 19.62
C GLY A 145 -5.63 14.78 18.43
N ASN A 146 -4.53 14.11 18.15
CA ASN A 146 -3.65 14.43 17.03
C ASN A 146 -4.23 13.87 15.72
N ARG A 147 -4.92 14.72 14.97
CA ARG A 147 -5.54 14.34 13.71
C ARG A 147 -4.50 14.25 12.60
N VAL A 148 -4.47 13.12 11.91
CA VAL A 148 -3.75 12.94 10.66
C VAL A 148 -4.75 13.16 9.53
N CYS A 149 -4.39 14.02 8.56
CA CYS A 149 -5.18 14.24 7.35
C CYS A 149 -4.58 13.46 6.20
N LEU A 150 -5.43 12.78 5.42
CA LEU A 150 -5.03 12.01 4.25
C LEU A 150 -5.60 12.63 2.99
N LYS A 151 -4.78 12.64 1.93
CA LYS A 151 -5.15 12.97 0.56
C LYS A 151 -5.23 11.71 -0.26
N PHE A 152 -6.13 11.68 -1.24
CA PHE A 152 -6.38 10.52 -2.07
C PHE A 152 -6.35 10.91 -3.54
N GLY A 153 -5.71 10.07 -4.35
CA GLY A 153 -5.81 10.07 -5.80
C GLY A 153 -6.14 8.68 -6.27
N TYR A 154 -6.86 8.53 -7.37
CA TYR A 154 -7.25 7.22 -7.85
C TYR A 154 -7.36 7.17 -9.37
N SER A 155 -7.24 5.96 -9.90
CA SER A 155 -7.49 5.66 -11.29
C SER A 155 -7.88 4.20 -11.48
N TYR A 156 -8.58 3.93 -12.57
CA TYR A 156 -8.93 2.58 -12.99
C TYR A 156 -8.07 2.13 -14.18
N LEU A 157 -7.70 0.85 -14.20
CA LEU A 157 -6.95 0.27 -15.30
C LEU A 157 -7.78 0.20 -16.60
N ARG A 158 -9.12 0.11 -16.48
CA ARG A 158 -10.05 0.20 -17.60
C ARG A 158 -10.94 1.43 -17.48
N LYS A 159 -11.19 2.07 -18.62
CA LYS A 159 -12.20 3.12 -18.72
C LYS A 159 -13.60 2.53 -18.64
N THR A 160 -14.60 3.39 -18.50
CA THR A 160 -16.03 3.00 -18.46
C THR A 160 -16.50 2.29 -19.72
N ASP A 161 -15.85 2.52 -20.87
CA ASP A 161 -16.10 1.85 -22.13
C ASP A 161 -15.37 0.48 -22.28
N GLY A 162 -14.66 0.05 -21.24
CA GLY A 162 -13.86 -1.18 -21.23
C GLY A 162 -12.46 -1.06 -21.83
N THR A 163 -12.09 0.11 -22.38
CA THR A 163 -10.77 0.33 -22.98
C THR A 163 -9.68 0.25 -21.91
N LEU A 164 -8.63 -0.54 -22.17
CA LEU A 164 -7.48 -0.68 -21.31
C LEU A 164 -6.63 0.62 -21.33
N VAL A 165 -6.26 1.10 -20.17
CA VAL A 165 -5.34 2.22 -19.99
C VAL A 165 -3.91 1.69 -19.91
N SER A 166 -2.92 2.41 -20.44
CA SER A 166 -1.53 2.01 -20.25
C SER A 166 -1.15 2.08 -18.76
N ILE A 167 -0.20 1.24 -18.34
CA ILE A 167 0.25 1.25 -16.93
C ILE A 167 0.81 2.62 -16.52
N SER A 168 1.52 3.31 -17.41
CA SER A 168 2.04 4.65 -17.14
C SER A 168 0.91 5.66 -16.99
N ASP A 169 -0.10 5.62 -17.86
CA ASP A 169 -1.25 6.53 -17.76
C ASP A 169 -2.10 6.21 -16.53
N TRP A 170 -2.26 4.94 -16.20
CA TRP A 170 -2.97 4.49 -14.99
C TRP A 170 -2.34 5.06 -13.72
N LYS A 171 -1.01 4.96 -13.57
CA LYS A 171 -0.27 5.57 -12.46
C LYS A 171 -0.36 7.09 -12.50
N MET A 172 -0.11 7.69 -13.66
CA MET A 172 -0.13 9.14 -13.84
C MET A 172 -1.49 9.76 -13.52
N GLN A 173 -2.60 9.13 -13.90
CA GLN A 173 -3.94 9.60 -13.59
C GLN A 173 -4.23 9.61 -12.10
N ALA A 174 -3.78 8.58 -11.36
CA ALA A 174 -3.91 8.54 -9.91
C ALA A 174 -3.09 9.66 -9.25
N ASP A 175 -1.85 9.90 -9.70
CA ASP A 175 -1.00 11.00 -9.21
C ASP A 175 -1.62 12.37 -9.50
N GLN A 176 -2.10 12.59 -10.72
CA GLN A 176 -2.76 13.84 -11.09
C GLN A 176 -4.00 14.11 -10.22
N MET A 177 -4.80 13.09 -9.95
CA MET A 177 -5.96 13.22 -9.07
C MET A 177 -5.54 13.57 -7.62
N LEU A 178 -4.45 12.97 -7.13
CA LEU A 178 -3.88 13.29 -5.83
C LEU A 178 -3.46 14.77 -5.77
N LEU A 179 -2.78 15.27 -6.81
CA LEU A 179 -2.36 16.67 -6.93
C LEU A 179 -3.56 17.63 -6.96
N LEU A 180 -4.59 17.33 -7.77
CA LEU A 180 -5.81 18.15 -7.83
C LEU A 180 -6.53 18.22 -6.48
N ASN A 181 -6.51 17.14 -5.71
CA ASN A 181 -7.08 17.12 -4.37
C ASN A 181 -6.22 17.87 -3.35
N LYS A 182 -4.90 17.99 -3.58
CA LYS A 182 -4.03 18.90 -2.80
C LYS A 182 -4.49 20.36 -2.91
N GLU A 183 -4.80 20.83 -4.11
CA GLU A 183 -5.23 22.22 -4.34
C GLU A 183 -6.60 22.52 -3.68
N LYS A 184 -7.56 21.59 -3.74
CA LYS A 184 -8.88 21.76 -3.12
C LYS A 184 -8.85 21.76 -1.60
N MET A 185 -7.87 21.11 -0.97
CA MET A 185 -7.75 20.99 0.48
C MET A 185 -6.95 22.12 1.14
N PHE A 186 -6.40 23.09 0.39
CA PHE A 186 -5.85 24.32 1.00
C PHE A 186 -6.87 25.04 1.91
N HIS A 187 -8.17 24.79 1.73
CA HIS A 187 -9.23 25.24 2.65
C HIS A 187 -9.38 24.38 3.92
N CYS A 188 -8.88 23.15 3.97
CA CYS A 188 -8.98 22.29 5.16
C CYS A 188 -7.84 22.51 6.15
N LEU A 189 -6.76 23.21 5.75
CA LEU A 189 -5.66 23.62 6.64
C LEU A 189 -6.10 24.60 7.74
N PHE A 190 -7.31 25.16 7.65
CA PHE A 190 -7.94 25.95 8.72
C PHE A 190 -8.89 25.14 9.61
N CYS A 191 -9.09 23.85 9.39
CA CYS A 191 -9.83 23.00 10.30
C CYS A 191 -8.95 22.67 11.52
N ASN A 192 -8.85 23.66 12.43
CA ASN A 192 -8.58 23.49 13.85
C ASN A 192 -7.38 22.62 14.25
N ILE A 193 -6.15 23.08 13.89
CA ILE A 193 -4.94 22.76 14.65
C ILE A 193 -4.84 23.70 15.88
N PHE A 194 -5.73 24.68 16.00
CA PHE A 194 -5.78 25.66 17.10
C PHE A 194 -7.24 25.75 17.65
N ASN A 195 -7.63 24.73 18.41
CA ASN A 195 -8.57 24.84 19.54
C ASN A 195 -8.24 23.77 20.54
#